data_31e3c70f5ff485a39f96973c8ffd1b69
#
_entry.id   31e3c70f5ff485a39f96973c8ffd1b69
#
_cell.length_a   1.000
_cell.length_b   1.000
_cell.length_c   1.000
_cell.angle_alpha   90.00
_cell.angle_beta   90.00
_cell.angle_gamma   90.00
#
_symmetry.space_group_name_H-M   'P 1'
#
loop_
_entity.id
_entity.type
_entity.pdbx_description
1 polymer ?
#
loop_
_entity_poly.entity_id
_entity_poly.type
_entity_poly.pdbx_seq_one_letter_code
_entity_poly.pdbx_strand_id
1 'polypeptide(L)'
;IYMKKQGYGVILNTSSMVSKYGQPSGIGYPTSKFAVNGFTLSLARELASYNIRVNAVAPGITNTDMVKKLPQEMIEPLIKSIPLGRIGEPKDIANAYLFLASDMAGYFIGRWVS
;
A
#
# COMPACT_ATOMS: atom_id res chain seq x y z
N ILE A 1 -21.05 -7.32 3.44
CA ILE A 1 -22.18 -8.15 3.94
C ILE A 1 -21.67 -9.41 4.64
N TYR A 2 -20.85 -10.21 3.96
CA TYR A 2 -20.36 -11.49 4.52
C TYR A 2 -19.49 -11.30 5.76
N MET A 3 -18.55 -10.34 5.75
CA MET A 3 -17.69 -10.08 6.89
C MET A 3 -18.47 -9.57 8.08
N LYS A 4 -19.47 -8.74 7.87
CA LYS A 4 -20.34 -8.28 8.95
C LYS A 4 -21.09 -9.44 9.60
N LYS A 5 -21.55 -10.39 8.79
CA LYS A 5 -22.27 -11.57 9.30
C LYS A 5 -21.36 -12.50 10.09
N GLN A 6 -20.11 -12.67 9.67
CA GLN A 6 -19.18 -13.55 10.39
C GLN A 6 -18.57 -12.90 11.64
N GLY A 7 -18.68 -11.57 11.78
CA GLY A 7 -18.17 -10.85 12.94
C GLY A 7 -16.69 -10.56 12.95
N TYR A 8 -16.01 -10.72 11.81
CA TYR A 8 -14.61 -10.37 11.63
C TYR A 8 -14.26 -10.25 10.16
N GLY A 9 -13.17 -9.60 9.85
CA GLY A 9 -12.67 -9.50 8.48
C GLY A 9 -11.46 -8.60 8.36
N VAL A 10 -10.78 -8.72 7.25
CA VAL A 10 -9.63 -7.89 6.89
C VAL A 10 -9.79 -7.44 5.44
N ILE A 11 -9.65 -6.15 5.21
CA ILE A 11 -9.64 -5.56 3.87
C ILE A 11 -8.29 -4.88 3.70
N LEU A 12 -7.59 -5.22 2.63
CA LEU A 12 -6.27 -4.66 2.32
C LEU A 12 -6.33 -4.00 0.94
N ASN A 13 -6.01 -2.72 0.91
CA ASN A 13 -5.98 -1.93 -0.31
C ASN A 13 -4.53 -1.69 -0.75
N THR A 14 -4.34 -1.42 -2.03
CA THR A 14 -3.03 -1.10 -2.58
C THR A 14 -2.99 0.38 -2.93
N SER A 15 -2.14 1.12 -2.23
CA SER A 15 -1.84 2.51 -2.50
C SER A 15 -0.49 2.61 -3.23
N SER A 16 0.22 3.70 -3.07
CA SER A 16 1.54 3.93 -3.64
C SER A 16 2.24 5.04 -2.88
N MET A 17 3.56 5.06 -2.92
CA MET A 17 4.35 6.17 -2.38
C MET A 17 3.98 7.51 -3.01
N VAL A 18 3.49 7.53 -4.25
CA VAL A 18 3.03 8.78 -4.89
C VAL A 18 1.83 9.38 -4.17
N SER A 19 1.10 8.60 -3.39
CA SER A 19 0.01 9.11 -2.56
C SER A 19 0.48 9.91 -1.36
N LYS A 20 1.77 9.91 -1.10
CA LYS A 20 2.38 10.66 0.00
C LYS A 20 3.16 11.88 -0.51
N TYR A 21 3.85 11.70 -1.64
CA TYR A 21 4.77 12.73 -2.15
C TYR A 21 4.33 13.32 -3.49
N GLY A 22 3.33 12.73 -4.16
CA GLY A 22 2.98 13.10 -5.53
C GLY A 22 3.99 12.59 -6.54
N GLN A 23 3.87 13.07 -7.76
CA GLN A 23 4.85 12.81 -8.82
C GLN A 23 4.90 13.99 -9.77
N PRO A 24 6.02 14.18 -10.48
CA PRO A 24 6.21 15.39 -11.33
C PRO A 24 5.38 15.40 -12.61
N SER A 25 4.89 14.26 -13.07
CA SER A 25 4.08 14.17 -14.27
C SER A 25 2.95 13.16 -14.13
N GLY A 26 1.81 13.45 -14.75
CA GLY A 26 0.64 12.59 -14.66
C GLY A 26 -0.15 12.79 -13.37
N ILE A 27 -1.29 13.46 -13.46
CA ILE A 27 -2.12 13.80 -12.30
C ILE A 27 -3.02 12.63 -11.88
N GLY A 28 -3.49 11.84 -12.84
CA GLY A 28 -4.51 10.82 -12.59
C GLY A 28 -4.06 9.73 -11.63
N TYR A 29 -2.86 9.21 -11.81
CA TYR A 29 -2.36 8.12 -10.98
C TYR A 29 -2.20 8.53 -9.51
N PRO A 30 -1.47 9.62 -9.16
CA PRO A 30 -1.38 10.03 -7.77
C PRO A 30 -2.73 10.42 -7.18
N THR A 31 -3.61 11.06 -7.94
CA THR A 31 -4.96 11.39 -7.48
C THR A 31 -5.72 10.14 -7.07
N SER A 32 -5.68 9.09 -7.90
CA SER A 32 -6.35 7.83 -7.58
C SER A 32 -5.76 7.17 -6.32
N LYS A 33 -4.45 7.26 -6.11
CA LYS A 33 -3.81 6.67 -4.94
C LYS A 33 -4.04 7.46 -3.66
N PHE A 34 -4.13 8.78 -3.73
CA PHE A 34 -4.61 9.59 -2.60
C PHE A 34 -6.04 9.23 -2.23
N ALA A 35 -6.89 8.96 -3.23
CA ALA A 35 -8.26 8.53 -3.01
C ALA A 35 -8.31 7.19 -2.28
N VAL A 36 -7.42 6.25 -2.62
CA VAL A 36 -7.32 4.96 -1.92
C VAL A 36 -6.98 5.17 -0.43
N ASN A 37 -6.11 6.11 -0.10
CA ASN A 37 -5.77 6.41 1.29
C ASN A 37 -6.98 6.97 2.04
N GLY A 38 -7.69 7.92 1.46
CA GLY A 38 -8.90 8.48 2.05
C GLY A 38 -9.98 7.43 2.24
N PHE A 39 -10.17 6.58 1.24
CA PHE A 39 -11.10 5.46 1.29
C PHE A 39 -10.72 4.49 2.42
N THR A 40 -9.45 4.14 2.54
CA THR A 40 -8.95 3.23 3.58
C THR A 40 -9.23 3.78 4.98
N LEU A 41 -8.94 5.06 5.21
CA LEU A 41 -9.18 5.70 6.49
C LEU A 41 -10.67 5.71 6.86
N SER A 42 -11.51 6.12 5.93
CA SER A 42 -12.95 6.25 6.18
C SER A 42 -13.60 4.89 6.37
N LEU A 43 -13.26 3.93 5.52
CA LEU A 43 -13.81 2.58 5.62
C LEU A 43 -13.38 1.88 6.91
N ALA A 44 -12.14 2.09 7.35
CA ALA A 44 -11.66 1.55 8.62
C ALA A 44 -12.51 2.03 9.80
N ARG A 45 -12.84 3.32 9.81
CA ARG A 45 -13.66 3.90 10.87
C ARG A 45 -15.11 3.41 10.81
N GLU A 46 -15.64 3.25 9.62
CA GLU A 46 -17.01 2.78 9.41
C GLU A 46 -17.19 1.31 9.82
N LEU A 47 -16.19 0.47 9.52
CA LEU A 47 -16.30 -0.98 9.72
C LEU A 47 -15.67 -1.49 11.04
N ALA A 48 -15.02 -0.63 11.81
CA ALA A 48 -14.36 -1.04 13.05
C ALA A 48 -15.33 -1.68 14.05
N SER A 49 -16.55 -1.14 14.16
CA SER A 49 -17.56 -1.68 15.07
C SER A 49 -18.03 -3.10 14.70
N TYR A 50 -17.75 -3.54 13.48
CA TYR A 50 -18.04 -4.89 13.03
C TYR A 50 -16.82 -5.82 13.13
N ASN A 51 -15.77 -5.35 13.81
CA ASN A 51 -14.49 -6.08 13.93
C ASN A 51 -13.84 -6.37 12.58
N ILE A 52 -13.97 -5.45 11.64
CA ILE A 52 -13.35 -5.52 10.32
C ILE A 52 -12.23 -4.49 10.28
N ARG A 53 -11.00 -4.95 10.01
CA ARG A 53 -9.84 -4.08 9.89
C ARG A 53 -9.62 -3.71 8.42
N VAL A 54 -9.29 -2.46 8.17
CA VAL A 54 -9.02 -1.95 6.81
C VAL A 54 -7.70 -1.21 6.85
N ASN A 55 -6.76 -1.65 6.05
CA ASN A 55 -5.44 -1.05 5.93
C ASN A 55 -5.01 -1.05 4.46
N ALA A 56 -3.90 -0.41 4.18
CA ALA A 56 -3.33 -0.37 2.84
C ALA A 56 -1.82 -0.58 2.88
N VAL A 57 -1.27 -1.07 1.79
CA VAL A 57 0.17 -1.07 1.54
C VAL A 57 0.44 -0.05 0.45
N ALA A 58 1.45 0.80 0.64
CA ALA A 58 1.83 1.86 -0.28
C ALA A 58 3.25 1.60 -0.81
N PRO A 59 3.42 0.69 -1.77
CA PRO A 59 4.74 0.35 -2.28
C PRO A 59 5.43 1.53 -2.95
N GLY A 60 6.75 1.58 -2.79
CA GLY A 60 7.60 2.41 -3.63
C GLY A 60 7.98 1.67 -4.91
N ILE A 61 9.21 1.88 -5.39
CA ILE A 61 9.70 1.18 -6.57
C ILE A 61 9.95 -0.29 -6.20
N THR A 62 9.31 -1.18 -6.95
CA THR A 62 9.41 -2.62 -6.72
C THR A 62 9.93 -3.30 -7.98
N ASN A 63 10.77 -4.30 -7.80
CA ASN A 63 11.40 -5.05 -8.88
C ASN A 63 10.39 -5.99 -9.58
N THR A 64 9.51 -5.40 -10.38
CA THR A 64 8.52 -6.11 -11.18
C THR A 64 9.00 -6.22 -12.63
N ASP A 65 8.34 -7.05 -13.41
CA ASP A 65 8.66 -7.17 -14.86
C ASP A 65 8.54 -5.83 -15.58
N MET A 66 7.58 -4.99 -15.15
CA MET A 66 7.42 -3.66 -15.74
C MET A 66 8.64 -2.77 -15.45
N VAL A 67 9.16 -2.79 -14.23
CA VAL A 67 10.34 -2.01 -13.83
C VAL A 67 11.60 -2.55 -14.51
N LYS A 68 11.73 -3.88 -14.66
CA LYS A 68 12.87 -4.50 -15.34
C LYS A 68 12.99 -4.09 -16.81
N LYS A 69 11.88 -3.69 -17.43
CA LYS A 69 11.87 -3.22 -18.82
C LYS A 69 12.27 -1.75 -18.97
N LEU A 70 12.40 -1.01 -17.88
CA LEU A 70 12.81 0.38 -17.92
C LEU A 70 14.32 0.49 -18.11
N PRO A 71 14.81 1.55 -18.82
CA PRO A 71 16.24 1.78 -18.95
C PRO A 71 16.91 1.94 -17.59
N GLN A 72 18.09 1.35 -17.44
CA GLN A 72 18.91 1.45 -16.23
C GLN A 72 19.15 2.90 -15.83
N GLU A 73 19.32 3.78 -16.80
CA GLU A 73 19.54 5.22 -16.61
C GLU A 73 18.39 5.91 -15.89
N MET A 74 17.15 5.42 -16.04
CA MET A 74 15.99 5.96 -15.35
C MET A 74 15.90 5.45 -13.91
N ILE A 75 16.39 4.23 -13.67
CA ILE A 75 16.22 3.54 -12.38
C ILE A 75 17.34 3.93 -11.40
N GLU A 76 18.57 4.08 -11.85
CA GLU A 76 19.72 4.36 -10.98
C GLU A 76 19.55 5.60 -10.09
N PRO A 77 19.11 6.76 -10.62
CA PRO A 77 18.89 7.92 -9.75
C PRO A 77 17.83 7.68 -8.69
N LEU A 78 16.81 6.89 -9.02
CA LEU A 78 15.74 6.54 -8.11
C LEU A 78 16.25 5.64 -6.99
N ILE A 79 17.09 4.65 -7.33
CA ILE A 79 17.70 3.75 -6.34
C ILE A 79 18.56 4.55 -5.36
N LYS A 80 19.33 5.51 -5.86
CA LYS A 80 20.17 6.37 -5.02
C LYS A 80 19.39 7.19 -4.01
N SER A 81 18.14 7.53 -4.32
CA SER A 81 17.27 8.27 -3.41
C SER A 81 16.65 7.39 -2.32
N ILE A 82 16.74 6.06 -2.45
CA ILE A 82 16.19 5.12 -1.48
C ILE A 82 17.21 4.90 -0.37
N PRO A 83 16.85 5.19 0.91
CA PRO A 83 17.81 5.04 2.02
C PRO A 83 18.44 3.65 2.14
N LEU A 84 17.67 2.58 1.84
CA LEU A 84 18.20 1.22 1.89
C LEU A 84 19.08 0.87 0.68
N GLY A 85 19.17 1.75 -0.30
CA GLY A 85 20.06 1.57 -1.47
C GLY A 85 19.62 0.50 -2.44
N ARG A 86 18.40 0.03 -2.35
CA ARG A 86 17.83 -0.97 -3.26
C ARG A 86 16.35 -0.74 -3.48
N ILE A 87 15.83 -1.19 -4.63
CA ILE A 87 14.39 -1.24 -4.85
C ILE A 87 13.80 -2.41 -4.06
N GLY A 88 12.50 -2.33 -3.78
CA GLY A 88 11.80 -3.42 -3.11
C GLY A 88 11.64 -4.63 -4.03
N GLU A 89 11.57 -5.80 -3.43
CA GLU A 89 11.20 -7.02 -4.13
C GLU A 89 9.71 -7.31 -3.92
N PRO A 90 9.05 -8.02 -4.86
CA PRO A 90 7.65 -8.42 -4.65
C PRO A 90 7.40 -9.11 -3.32
N LYS A 91 8.37 -9.87 -2.84
CA LYS A 91 8.32 -10.53 -1.54
C LYS A 91 8.22 -9.55 -0.38
N ASP A 92 8.90 -8.41 -0.47
CA ASP A 92 8.83 -7.37 0.57
C ASP A 92 7.39 -6.86 0.70
N ILE A 93 6.72 -6.64 -0.43
CA ILE A 93 5.33 -6.19 -0.46
C ILE A 93 4.40 -7.28 0.06
N ALA A 94 4.61 -8.52 -0.37
CA ALA A 94 3.82 -9.66 0.09
C ALA A 94 3.92 -9.85 1.60
N ASN A 95 5.09 -9.66 2.18
CA ASN A 95 5.29 -9.74 3.63
C ASN A 95 4.52 -8.67 4.39
N ALA A 96 4.42 -7.46 3.85
CA ALA A 96 3.62 -6.40 4.45
C ALA A 96 2.13 -6.78 4.46
N TYR A 97 1.63 -7.31 3.35
CA TYR A 97 0.25 -7.80 3.29
C TYR A 97 0.01 -8.95 4.27
N LEU A 98 0.95 -9.88 4.35
CA LEU A 98 0.83 -11.02 5.26
C LEU A 98 0.73 -10.57 6.71
N PHE A 99 1.57 -9.63 7.12
CA PHE A 99 1.51 -9.05 8.46
C PHE A 99 0.14 -8.40 8.73
N LEU A 100 -0.30 -7.53 7.83
CA LEU A 100 -1.56 -6.81 8.00
C LEU A 100 -2.78 -7.72 7.98
N ALA A 101 -2.72 -8.83 7.26
CA ALA A 101 -3.79 -9.83 7.21
C ALA A 101 -3.84 -10.69 8.47
N SER A 102 -2.72 -10.84 9.15
CA SER A 102 -2.59 -11.74 10.30
C SER A 102 -3.11 -11.12 11.60
N ASP A 103 -3.32 -11.97 12.60
CA ASP A 103 -3.72 -11.54 13.94
C ASP A 103 -2.63 -10.68 14.62
N MET A 104 -1.38 -10.76 14.15
CA MET A 104 -0.30 -9.90 14.63
C MET A 104 -0.61 -8.42 14.45
N ALA A 105 -1.39 -8.07 13.44
CA ALA A 105 -1.81 -6.71 13.16
C ALA A 105 -3.21 -6.39 13.72
N GLY A 106 -3.63 -7.11 14.78
CA GLY A 106 -4.99 -7.01 15.31
C GLY A 106 -5.43 -5.62 15.80
N TYR A 107 -4.48 -4.73 16.06
CA TYR A 107 -4.77 -3.35 16.50
C TYR A 107 -4.54 -2.32 15.40
N PHE A 108 -4.17 -2.75 14.19
CA PHE A 108 -3.90 -1.85 13.05
C PHE A 108 -5.16 -1.62 12.25
N ILE A 109 -5.64 -0.37 12.24
CA ILE A 109 -6.75 0.06 11.38
C ILE A 109 -6.43 1.42 10.78
N GLY A 110 -6.87 1.65 9.54
CA GLY A 110 -6.74 2.93 8.87
C GLY A 110 -5.30 3.35 8.63
N ARG A 111 -4.41 2.40 8.37
CA ARG A 111 -2.99 2.68 8.12
C ARG A 111 -2.62 2.32 6.69
N TRP A 112 -1.64 3.02 6.16
CA TRP A 112 -0.95 2.59 4.95
C TRP A 112 0.53 2.48 5.25
N VAL A 113 1.06 1.27 5.00
CA VAL A 113 2.45 0.92 5.28
C VAL A 113 3.25 1.10 4.00
N SER A 114 4.34 1.85 4.07
CA SER A 114 5.19 2.12 2.93
C SER A 114 6.62 1.63 3.15
#